data_fadea0ff8490813a6570811534bcd01f
#
_entry.id   fadea0ff8490813a6570811534bcd01f
#
_cell.length_a   1.000
_cell.length_b   1.000
_cell.length_c   1.000
_cell.angle_alpha   90.00
_cell.angle_beta   90.00
_cell.angle_gamma   90.00
#
_symmetry.space_group_name_H-M   'P 1'
#
loop_
_entity.id
_entity.type
_entity.pdbx_description
1 polymer ?
#
loop_
_entity_poly.entity_id
_entity_poly.type
_entity_poly.pdbx_seq_one_letter_code
_entity_poly.pdbx_strand_id
1 'polypeptide(L)'
;MKKINILTSILVATALLTACEDDRDSNPTIQEPTTFVLNTPANATYNVYDLNQSKNIELTCTQPDYGYPAVVTYTVQADLTDKWTDETETADASYLTLPSISTSAKVDANTQELNKAIVKLAGWTSENDYDGEPMSVFVRLYAHIGDKGYPIHSNSIELKVIPYYMDISDAVPATYYLLGDFIGEVPWGNPTMAAGTAYFPMSLVKGYAYDANTGKGEFTYTGYIPADKGFKVVATPGAWDDQWGNADSEGFTNLVNDKNSQNIKVNAAGWYTLHLNTLENK
;
A
#
# COMPACT_ATOMS: atom_id res chain seq x y z
N MET A 1 61.20 -45.76 -17.46
CA MET A 1 60.65 -44.40 -17.69
C MET A 1 59.16 -44.34 -17.75
N LYS A 2 58.42 -45.40 -18.13
CA LYS A 2 56.92 -45.35 -18.18
C LYS A 2 56.22 -45.31 -16.81
N LYS A 3 56.85 -45.81 -15.73
CA LYS A 3 56.26 -45.84 -14.39
C LYS A 3 56.28 -44.47 -13.66
N ILE A 4 57.25 -43.62 -13.98
CA ILE A 4 57.37 -42.29 -13.40
C ILE A 4 56.26 -41.35 -13.93
N ASN A 5 55.89 -41.48 -15.20
CA ASN A 5 54.85 -40.64 -15.82
C ASN A 5 53.44 -40.93 -15.27
N ILE A 6 53.18 -42.19 -14.84
CA ILE A 6 51.88 -42.53 -14.24
C ILE A 6 51.74 -41.93 -12.84
N LEU A 7 52.82 -41.97 -12.05
CA LEU A 7 52.87 -41.43 -10.70
C LEU A 7 52.68 -39.87 -10.72
N THR A 8 53.38 -39.23 -11.68
CA THR A 8 53.27 -37.77 -11.87
C THR A 8 51.86 -37.36 -12.35
N SER A 9 51.28 -38.19 -13.24
CA SER A 9 49.91 -37.94 -13.71
C SER A 9 48.84 -38.11 -12.62
N ILE A 10 49.03 -39.07 -11.71
CA ILE A 10 48.11 -39.25 -10.55
C ILE A 10 48.28 -38.11 -9.54
N LEU A 11 49.50 -37.62 -9.31
CA LEU A 11 49.74 -36.53 -8.39
C LEU A 11 49.19 -35.20 -8.91
N VAL A 12 49.23 -34.93 -10.21
CA VAL A 12 48.64 -33.77 -10.85
C VAL A 12 47.10 -33.86 -10.84
N ALA A 13 46.54 -35.07 -11.07
CA ALA A 13 45.09 -35.27 -11.01
C ALA A 13 44.51 -35.10 -9.60
N THR A 14 45.23 -35.51 -8.55
CA THR A 14 44.81 -35.29 -7.16
C THR A 14 44.94 -33.82 -6.73
N ALA A 15 45.93 -33.09 -7.22
CA ALA A 15 46.07 -31.65 -6.94
C ALA A 15 44.97 -30.80 -7.59
N LEU A 16 44.37 -31.29 -8.69
CA LEU A 16 43.24 -30.59 -9.35
C LEU A 16 41.89 -30.86 -8.67
N LEU A 17 41.77 -31.86 -7.82
CA LEU A 17 40.54 -32.17 -7.07
C LEU A 17 40.43 -31.44 -5.73
N THR A 18 41.53 -30.84 -5.25
CA THR A 18 41.50 -30.02 -4.01
C THR A 18 41.29 -28.53 -4.26
N ALA A 19 41.10 -28.12 -5.52
CA ALA A 19 40.90 -26.71 -5.88
C ALA A 19 39.42 -26.26 -5.86
N CYS A 20 38.53 -27.12 -5.41
CA CYS A 20 37.14 -26.76 -5.10
C CYS A 20 36.90 -27.02 -3.62
N GLU A 21 37.63 -26.38 -2.74
CA GLU A 21 37.06 -25.99 -1.46
C GLU A 21 36.07 -24.88 -1.77
N ASP A 22 34.84 -25.26 -1.74
CA ASP A 22 33.68 -24.40 -1.92
C ASP A 22 33.78 -23.33 -0.85
N ASP A 23 34.14 -22.13 -1.25
CA ASP A 23 34.25 -20.95 -0.38
C ASP A 23 32.82 -20.49 0.05
N ARG A 24 32.00 -21.46 0.48
CA ARG A 24 30.61 -21.25 0.93
C ARG A 24 30.56 -20.55 2.26
N ASP A 25 31.60 -20.58 3.03
CA ASP A 25 31.69 -19.96 4.35
C ASP A 25 31.74 -18.43 4.25
N SER A 26 32.03 -17.87 3.05
CA SER A 26 32.05 -16.44 2.78
C SER A 26 30.80 -15.94 2.04
N ASN A 27 29.87 -16.81 1.64
CA ASN A 27 28.63 -16.38 1.01
C ASN A 27 27.73 -15.72 2.06
N PRO A 28 27.30 -14.47 1.83
CA PRO A 28 26.38 -13.81 2.75
C PRO A 28 25.06 -14.60 2.81
N THR A 29 24.67 -15.00 4.00
CA THR A 29 23.42 -15.73 4.25
C THR A 29 22.40 -14.78 4.87
N ILE A 30 21.15 -14.96 4.50
CA ILE A 30 20.07 -14.20 5.11
C ILE A 30 19.95 -14.55 6.59
N GLN A 31 19.79 -13.54 7.42
CA GLN A 31 19.55 -13.70 8.87
C GLN A 31 18.43 -12.78 9.34
N GLU A 32 17.79 -13.16 10.44
CA GLU A 32 16.83 -12.29 11.09
C GLU A 32 17.54 -11.11 11.77
N PRO A 33 17.15 -9.85 11.49
CA PRO A 33 17.73 -8.71 12.14
C PRO A 33 17.34 -8.68 13.62
N THR A 34 18.29 -8.39 14.49
CA THR A 34 18.05 -8.33 15.96
C THR A 34 17.98 -6.91 16.51
N THR A 35 18.39 -5.92 15.72
CA THR A 35 18.44 -4.52 16.12
C THR A 35 17.89 -3.64 15.00
N PHE A 36 17.02 -2.72 15.39
CA PHE A 36 16.47 -1.69 14.51
C PHE A 36 16.11 -0.47 15.33
N VAL A 37 16.75 0.65 15.09
CA VAL A 37 16.61 1.85 15.91
C VAL A 37 16.05 3.00 15.09
N LEU A 38 14.92 3.54 15.52
CA LEU A 38 14.39 4.81 15.05
C LEU A 38 15.01 5.92 15.91
N ASN A 39 15.66 6.88 15.27
CA ASN A 39 16.25 8.03 15.96
C ASN A 39 15.17 9.06 16.29
N THR A 40 15.19 9.57 17.51
CA THR A 40 14.36 10.73 17.87
C THR A 40 14.87 11.96 17.11
N PRO A 41 14.01 12.66 16.35
CA PRO A 41 14.40 13.91 15.70
C PRO A 41 14.96 14.91 16.72
N ALA A 42 16.05 15.62 16.37
CA ALA A 42 16.82 16.45 17.30
C ALA A 42 15.99 17.49 18.07
N ASN A 43 14.88 17.94 17.50
CA ASN A 43 14.00 18.93 18.11
C ASN A 43 12.66 18.39 18.57
N ALA A 44 12.45 17.06 18.56
CA ALA A 44 11.14 16.45 18.87
C ALA A 44 10.64 16.78 20.29
N THR A 45 11.55 16.99 21.25
CA THR A 45 11.20 17.35 22.63
C THR A 45 10.61 18.77 22.75
N TYR A 46 10.97 19.67 21.85
CA TYR A 46 10.58 21.09 21.90
C TYR A 46 9.70 21.52 20.73
N ASN A 47 9.63 20.71 19.69
CA ASN A 47 8.88 21.02 18.50
C ASN A 47 7.48 20.41 18.57
N VAL A 48 6.49 21.20 18.16
CA VAL A 48 5.12 20.72 17.94
C VAL A 48 4.88 20.76 16.43
N TYR A 49 4.58 19.62 15.86
CA TYR A 49 4.34 19.49 14.42
C TYR A 49 2.86 19.78 14.11
N ASP A 50 2.59 20.92 13.50
CA ASP A 50 1.27 21.20 12.93
C ASP A 50 1.08 20.35 11.66
N LEU A 51 0.20 19.36 11.73
CA LEU A 51 0.01 18.40 10.64
C LEU A 51 -0.71 19.00 9.43
N ASN A 52 -1.42 20.12 9.62
CA ASN A 52 -2.05 20.84 8.53
C ASN A 52 -1.06 21.76 7.76
N GLN A 53 -0.03 22.23 8.43
CA GLN A 53 0.96 23.14 7.83
C GLN A 53 2.21 22.41 7.33
N SER A 54 2.50 21.25 7.88
CA SER A 54 3.67 20.46 7.51
C SER A 54 3.29 19.45 6.41
N LYS A 55 4.23 19.17 5.52
CA LYS A 55 4.03 18.15 4.49
C LYS A 55 4.52 16.76 4.94
N ASN A 56 5.70 16.72 5.54
CA ASN A 56 6.32 15.50 6.03
C ASN A 56 7.04 15.76 7.34
N ILE A 57 7.19 14.73 8.16
CA ILE A 57 8.11 14.66 9.30
C ILE A 57 9.25 13.73 8.89
N GLU A 58 10.46 14.26 8.85
CA GLU A 58 11.65 13.47 8.53
C GLU A 58 12.04 12.60 9.71
N LEU A 59 12.05 11.29 9.49
CA LEU A 59 12.49 10.27 10.43
C LEU A 59 13.77 9.63 9.89
N THR A 60 14.72 9.33 10.76
CA THR A 60 15.94 8.59 10.41
C THR A 60 16.08 7.35 11.28
N CYS A 61 16.61 6.29 10.72
CA CYS A 61 16.78 5.04 11.45
C CYS A 61 18.12 4.35 11.09
N THR A 62 18.49 3.37 11.89
CA THR A 62 19.51 2.41 11.49
C THR A 62 18.94 1.46 10.45
N GLN A 63 19.75 0.97 9.53
CA GLN A 63 19.31 -0.10 8.64
C GLN A 63 19.41 -1.44 9.40
N PRO A 64 18.34 -2.25 9.44
CA PRO A 64 18.41 -3.60 9.99
C PRO A 64 19.41 -4.46 9.22
N ASP A 65 20.18 -5.26 9.92
CA ASP A 65 21.17 -6.16 9.32
C ASP A 65 20.55 -7.53 9.00
N TYR A 66 20.41 -7.80 7.73
CA TYR A 66 19.88 -9.09 7.20
C TYR A 66 20.99 -10.07 6.81
N GLY A 67 22.26 -9.80 7.16
CA GLY A 67 23.40 -10.64 6.82
C GLY A 67 23.92 -10.46 5.38
N TYR A 68 23.19 -9.72 4.55
CA TYR A 68 23.63 -9.37 3.19
C TYR A 68 22.99 -8.04 2.75
N PRO A 69 23.56 -7.37 1.73
CA PRO A 69 22.95 -6.16 1.18
C PRO A 69 21.56 -6.45 0.58
N ALA A 70 20.51 -5.98 1.21
CA ALA A 70 19.13 -6.13 0.78
C ALA A 70 18.44 -4.77 0.64
N VAL A 71 17.46 -4.69 -0.25
CA VAL A 71 16.56 -3.55 -0.27
C VAL A 71 15.57 -3.73 0.86
N VAL A 72 15.65 -2.85 1.85
CA VAL A 72 14.76 -2.83 3.01
C VAL A 72 13.60 -1.89 2.71
N THR A 73 12.39 -2.36 2.97
CA THR A 73 11.17 -1.54 2.91
C THR A 73 10.81 -1.10 4.32
N TYR A 74 10.57 0.20 4.47
CA TYR A 74 10.19 0.82 5.73
C TYR A 74 8.78 1.40 5.63
N THR A 75 7.97 1.19 6.67
CA THR A 75 6.63 1.76 6.82
C THR A 75 6.49 2.39 8.19
N VAL A 76 5.82 3.52 8.27
CA VAL A 76 5.54 4.19 9.55
C VAL A 76 4.30 3.58 10.18
N GLN A 77 4.34 3.32 11.48
CA GLN A 77 3.19 2.95 12.29
C GLN A 77 2.97 4.01 13.36
N ALA A 78 1.71 4.31 13.67
CA ALA A 78 1.30 5.30 14.66
C ALA A 78 0.36 4.69 15.70
N ASP A 79 0.57 5.02 16.97
CA ASP A 79 -0.25 4.63 18.13
C ASP A 79 -0.46 5.86 19.03
N LEU A 80 -1.61 5.97 19.70
CA LEU A 80 -1.88 7.06 20.65
C LEU A 80 -1.47 6.72 22.09
N THR A 81 -1.16 5.46 22.36
CA THR A 81 -0.99 4.95 23.74
C THR A 81 0.36 4.26 23.98
N ASP A 82 1.21 4.12 22.97
CA ASP A 82 2.49 3.38 23.00
C ASP A 82 2.35 1.90 23.43
N LYS A 83 1.18 1.28 23.16
CA LYS A 83 0.93 -0.11 23.58
C LYS A 83 1.24 -1.13 22.50
N TRP A 84 1.07 -0.78 21.25
CA TRP A 84 1.40 -1.61 20.08
C TRP A 84 0.76 -3.00 20.11
N THR A 85 -0.50 -3.08 20.53
CA THR A 85 -1.26 -4.33 20.54
C THR A 85 -1.75 -4.67 19.14
N ASP A 86 -1.49 -5.89 18.73
CA ASP A 86 -1.95 -6.40 17.44
C ASP A 86 -3.47 -6.68 17.45
N GLU A 87 -4.05 -6.70 16.24
CA GLU A 87 -5.43 -7.09 16.04
C GLU A 87 -5.70 -8.51 16.53
N THR A 88 -6.87 -8.72 17.10
CA THR A 88 -7.37 -10.01 17.55
C THR A 88 -8.76 -10.25 16.97
N GLU A 89 -9.33 -11.44 17.15
CA GLU A 89 -10.70 -11.75 16.72
C GLU A 89 -11.77 -10.84 17.36
N THR A 90 -11.44 -10.16 18.46
CA THR A 90 -12.41 -9.38 19.26
C THR A 90 -12.04 -7.92 19.44
N ALA A 91 -10.86 -7.49 19.00
CA ALA A 91 -10.38 -6.12 19.15
C ALA A 91 -9.45 -5.72 17.99
N ASP A 92 -9.62 -4.51 17.52
CA ASP A 92 -8.73 -3.87 16.54
C ASP A 92 -7.33 -3.63 17.13
N ALA A 93 -6.33 -3.53 16.25
CA ALA A 93 -4.98 -3.13 16.67
C ALA A 93 -5.01 -1.73 17.30
N SER A 94 -4.14 -1.50 18.31
CA SER A 94 -4.01 -0.18 18.93
C SER A 94 -3.30 0.84 18.04
N TYR A 95 -2.76 0.41 16.91
CA TYR A 95 -1.97 1.23 15.99
C TYR A 95 -2.46 1.11 14.55
N LEU A 96 -2.07 2.07 13.72
CA LEU A 96 -2.29 2.04 12.28
C LEU A 96 -0.96 2.14 11.53
N THR A 97 -0.87 1.43 10.42
CA THR A 97 0.25 1.52 9.48
C THR A 97 -0.08 2.54 8.40
N LEU A 98 0.80 3.52 8.19
CA LEU A 98 0.64 4.52 7.14
C LEU A 98 0.85 3.87 5.76
N PRO A 99 0.11 4.30 4.72
CA PRO A 99 0.20 3.72 3.38
C PRO A 99 1.54 3.93 2.67
N SER A 100 2.20 5.06 2.96
CA SER A 100 3.48 5.39 2.31
C SER A 100 4.60 4.47 2.76
N ILE A 101 5.42 4.05 1.79
CA ILE A 101 6.59 3.21 2.01
C ILE A 101 7.87 3.96 1.60
N SER A 102 8.99 3.62 2.26
CA SER A 102 10.33 4.09 1.89
C SER A 102 11.28 2.92 1.71
N THR A 103 12.27 3.06 0.86
CA THR A 103 13.41 2.13 0.75
C THR A 103 14.72 2.75 1.24
N SER A 104 14.63 3.90 1.90
CA SER A 104 15.75 4.63 2.49
C SER A 104 15.60 4.65 4.01
N ALA A 105 16.71 4.59 4.74
CA ALA A 105 16.77 4.79 6.19
C ALA A 105 16.42 6.24 6.61
N LYS A 106 16.20 7.11 5.66
CA LYS A 106 15.56 8.41 5.82
C LYS A 106 14.12 8.28 5.31
N VAL A 107 13.17 8.27 6.23
CA VAL A 107 11.75 8.05 5.98
C VAL A 107 11.00 9.35 6.15
N ASP A 108 10.30 9.79 5.12
CA ASP A 108 9.40 10.95 5.18
C ASP A 108 8.01 10.47 5.62
N ALA A 109 7.67 10.64 6.91
CA ALA A 109 6.32 10.40 7.39
C ALA A 109 5.37 11.47 6.86
N ASN A 110 4.45 11.09 5.99
CA ASN A 110 3.47 12.01 5.43
C ASN A 110 2.51 12.48 6.52
N THR A 111 2.42 13.81 6.72
CA THR A 111 1.62 14.38 7.83
C THR A 111 0.11 14.20 7.64
N GLN A 112 -0.37 14.16 6.41
CA GLN A 112 -1.79 13.91 6.14
C GLN A 112 -2.18 12.45 6.44
N GLU A 113 -1.31 11.50 6.08
CA GLU A 113 -1.53 10.09 6.44
C GLU A 113 -1.46 9.88 7.96
N LEU A 114 -0.51 10.54 8.64
CA LEU A 114 -0.39 10.51 10.09
C LEU A 114 -1.64 11.12 10.75
N ASN A 115 -2.11 12.28 10.24
CA ASN A 115 -3.33 12.91 10.73
C ASN A 115 -4.56 12.00 10.57
N LYS A 116 -4.72 11.36 9.41
CA LYS A 116 -5.78 10.39 9.16
C LYS A 116 -5.73 9.21 10.14
N ALA A 117 -4.53 8.71 10.42
CA ALA A 117 -4.34 7.65 11.41
C ALA A 117 -4.75 8.10 12.82
N ILE A 118 -4.38 9.34 13.23
CA ILE A 118 -4.76 9.91 14.52
C ILE A 118 -6.28 10.04 14.62
N VAL A 119 -6.96 10.65 13.64
CA VAL A 119 -8.43 10.81 13.62
C VAL A 119 -9.12 9.45 13.79
N LYS A 120 -8.64 8.43 13.07
CA LYS A 120 -9.20 7.08 13.14
C LYS A 120 -8.94 6.41 14.49
N LEU A 121 -7.73 6.48 15.02
CA LEU A 121 -7.35 5.89 16.31
C LEU A 121 -8.05 6.58 17.49
N ALA A 122 -8.26 7.90 17.39
CA ALA A 122 -8.99 8.68 18.39
C ALA A 122 -10.51 8.50 18.30
N GLY A 123 -11.01 7.94 17.19
CA GLY A 123 -12.44 7.75 16.96
C GLY A 123 -13.21 9.06 16.77
N TRP A 124 -12.55 10.12 16.25
CA TRP A 124 -13.22 11.41 16.02
C TRP A 124 -14.20 11.32 14.86
N THR A 125 -15.38 11.87 15.09
CA THR A 125 -16.48 11.88 14.13
C THR A 125 -16.94 13.30 13.74
N SER A 126 -16.43 14.31 14.47
CA SER A 126 -16.72 15.71 14.23
C SER A 126 -15.57 16.62 14.63
N GLU A 127 -15.58 17.86 14.14
CA GLU A 127 -14.61 18.89 14.54
C GLU A 127 -14.61 19.19 16.04
N ASN A 128 -15.73 18.91 16.74
CA ASN A 128 -15.86 19.17 18.16
C ASN A 128 -15.20 18.10 19.05
N ASP A 129 -14.75 16.99 18.46
CA ASP A 129 -14.11 15.90 19.19
C ASP A 129 -12.63 16.21 19.51
N TYR A 130 -12.10 17.28 18.91
CA TYR A 130 -10.72 17.74 19.10
C TYR A 130 -10.73 19.18 19.64
N ASP A 131 -9.96 19.42 20.68
CA ASP A 131 -9.91 20.70 21.40
C ASP A 131 -8.90 21.72 20.83
N GLY A 132 -8.15 21.34 19.80
CA GLY A 132 -7.14 22.20 19.17
C GLY A 132 -5.78 22.20 19.86
N GLU A 133 -5.61 21.47 20.95
CA GLU A 133 -4.38 21.44 21.74
C GLU A 133 -3.37 20.40 21.24
N PRO A 134 -2.06 20.63 21.41
CA PRO A 134 -1.06 19.64 21.03
C PRO A 134 -1.22 18.33 21.80
N MET A 135 -1.16 17.21 21.06
CA MET A 135 -1.24 15.88 21.66
C MET A 135 -0.01 15.03 21.34
N SER A 136 0.18 13.96 22.10
CA SER A 136 1.22 12.97 21.86
C SER A 136 0.74 11.95 20.86
N VAL A 137 1.60 11.62 19.90
CA VAL A 137 1.50 10.44 19.07
C VAL A 137 2.81 9.67 19.13
N PHE A 138 2.71 8.36 19.26
CA PHE A 138 3.86 7.47 19.26
C PHE A 138 4.03 6.92 17.86
N VAL A 139 5.25 6.94 17.34
CA VAL A 139 5.56 6.38 16.03
C VAL A 139 6.70 5.38 16.12
N ARG A 140 6.61 4.30 15.36
CA ARG A 140 7.69 3.34 15.13
C ARG A 140 7.77 3.01 13.65
N LEU A 141 8.87 2.40 13.27
CA LEU A 141 9.03 1.88 11.92
C LEU A 141 8.87 0.35 11.92
N TYR A 142 8.19 -0.14 10.91
CA TYR A 142 8.17 -1.55 10.52
C TYR A 142 9.07 -1.70 9.31
N ALA A 143 10.02 -2.64 9.37
CA ALA A 143 10.96 -2.91 8.29
C ALA A 143 10.90 -4.37 7.88
N HIS A 144 11.05 -4.63 6.58
CA HIS A 144 11.11 -5.98 6.02
C HIS A 144 11.86 -5.98 4.69
N ILE A 145 12.20 -7.17 4.19
CA ILE A 145 12.77 -7.40 2.86
C ILE A 145 11.80 -8.24 2.01
N GLY A 146 11.84 -8.06 0.70
CA GLY A 146 10.95 -8.78 -0.22
C GLY A 146 9.47 -8.61 0.13
N ASP A 147 8.70 -9.66 -0.02
CA ASP A 147 7.27 -9.67 0.32
C ASP A 147 7.09 -10.00 1.82
N LYS A 148 7.33 -9.00 2.68
CA LYS A 148 7.19 -9.07 4.15
C LYS A 148 8.09 -10.11 4.84
N GLY A 149 9.21 -10.49 4.20
CA GLY A 149 10.18 -11.42 4.80
C GLY A 149 10.99 -10.77 5.92
N TYR A 150 11.27 -11.54 6.98
CA TYR A 150 12.10 -11.14 8.12
C TYR A 150 11.73 -9.78 8.73
N PRO A 151 10.47 -9.61 9.17
CA PRO A 151 9.97 -8.34 9.67
C PRO A 151 10.62 -7.97 11.01
N ILE A 152 10.83 -6.67 11.21
CA ILE A 152 11.31 -6.13 12.50
C ILE A 152 10.68 -4.76 12.76
N HIS A 153 10.37 -4.46 14.02
CA HIS A 153 9.94 -3.15 14.47
C HIS A 153 11.09 -2.41 15.16
N SER A 154 11.12 -1.09 14.98
CA SER A 154 12.01 -0.23 15.75
C SER A 154 11.47 -0.01 17.17
N ASN A 155 12.26 0.68 18.00
CA ASN A 155 11.72 1.37 19.16
C ASN A 155 10.68 2.39 18.71
N SER A 156 9.76 2.75 19.61
CA SER A 156 8.86 3.89 19.44
C SER A 156 9.52 5.19 19.88
N ILE A 157 9.06 6.29 19.29
CA ILE A 157 9.39 7.65 19.72
C ILE A 157 8.09 8.45 19.88
N GLU A 158 8.07 9.37 20.83
CA GLU A 158 6.96 10.31 21.02
C GLU A 158 7.18 11.56 20.18
N LEU A 159 6.14 11.98 19.46
CA LEU A 159 6.05 13.26 18.77
C LEU A 159 4.91 14.08 19.36
N LYS A 160 5.08 15.39 19.48
CA LYS A 160 4.01 16.33 19.81
C LYS A 160 3.45 16.89 18.51
N VAL A 161 2.16 16.71 18.29
CA VAL A 161 1.49 17.13 17.04
C VAL A 161 0.25 17.98 17.35
N ILE A 162 -0.09 18.86 16.43
CA ILE A 162 -1.40 19.51 16.34
C ILE A 162 -2.10 18.84 15.14
N PRO A 163 -2.98 17.87 15.39
CA PRO A 163 -3.79 17.29 14.32
C PRO A 163 -4.94 18.25 13.95
N TYR A 164 -5.70 17.87 12.95
CA TYR A 164 -6.92 18.54 12.56
C TYR A 164 -7.99 17.52 12.23
N TYR A 165 -9.25 17.87 12.45
CA TYR A 165 -10.34 17.01 12.04
C TYR A 165 -10.39 16.88 10.52
N MET A 166 -10.56 15.68 10.06
CA MET A 166 -10.92 15.39 8.67
C MET A 166 -11.98 14.30 8.68
N ASP A 167 -12.97 14.44 7.84
CA ASP A 167 -13.98 13.41 7.66
C ASP A 167 -13.36 12.23 6.93
N ILE A 168 -13.23 11.10 7.62
CA ILE A 168 -12.72 9.85 7.07
C ILE A 168 -13.84 8.85 6.76
N SER A 169 -15.10 9.19 7.12
CA SER A 169 -16.25 8.31 6.92
C SER A 169 -16.62 8.19 5.44
N ASP A 170 -16.33 9.21 4.64
CA ASP A 170 -16.60 9.27 3.21
C ASP A 170 -15.43 8.82 2.35
N ALA A 171 -14.39 8.22 2.94
CA ALA A 171 -13.25 7.70 2.18
C ALA A 171 -13.70 6.59 1.23
N VAL A 172 -13.76 6.89 -0.04
CA VAL A 172 -14.11 5.95 -1.11
C VAL A 172 -12.97 4.92 -1.26
N PRO A 173 -13.27 3.64 -1.53
CA PRO A 173 -12.23 2.63 -1.73
C PRO A 173 -11.29 3.04 -2.87
N ALA A 174 -10.00 2.78 -2.69
CA ALA A 174 -8.98 3.01 -3.72
C ALA A 174 -9.05 1.99 -4.87
N THR A 175 -10.19 1.38 -5.10
CA THR A 175 -10.46 0.41 -6.17
C THR A 175 -11.90 0.53 -6.59
N TYR A 176 -12.11 0.63 -7.89
CA TYR A 176 -13.42 0.60 -8.51
C TYR A 176 -13.55 -0.67 -9.33
N TYR A 177 -14.77 -1.08 -9.66
CA TYR A 177 -15.02 -2.39 -10.23
C TYR A 177 -15.95 -2.29 -11.43
N LEU A 178 -15.55 -2.93 -12.54
CA LEU A 178 -16.45 -3.13 -13.68
C LEU A 178 -17.37 -4.31 -13.39
N LEU A 179 -18.63 -4.16 -13.73
CA LEU A 179 -19.61 -5.24 -13.81
C LEU A 179 -20.51 -5.05 -15.04
N GLY A 180 -21.06 -6.11 -15.58
CA GLY A 180 -21.87 -6.01 -16.79
C GLY A 180 -22.19 -7.34 -17.48
N ASP A 181 -22.61 -7.26 -18.74
CA ASP A 181 -23.05 -8.40 -19.55
C ASP A 181 -22.00 -9.49 -19.77
N PHE A 182 -20.72 -9.15 -19.68
CA PHE A 182 -19.59 -10.04 -20.02
C PHE A 182 -18.67 -10.29 -18.81
N ILE A 183 -19.08 -9.90 -17.63
CA ILE A 183 -18.27 -9.94 -16.41
C ILE A 183 -18.92 -10.89 -15.40
N GLY A 184 -18.14 -11.89 -14.95
CA GLY A 184 -18.59 -12.89 -13.99
C GLY A 184 -19.48 -13.99 -14.60
N GLU A 185 -19.87 -14.94 -13.78
CA GLU A 185 -20.72 -16.07 -14.19
C GLU A 185 -22.19 -15.64 -14.37
N VAL A 186 -22.62 -14.64 -13.63
CA VAL A 186 -23.97 -14.09 -13.69
C VAL A 186 -23.86 -12.65 -14.23
N PRO A 187 -24.28 -12.42 -15.49
CA PRO A 187 -24.33 -11.06 -16.04
C PRO A 187 -25.10 -10.12 -15.13
N TRP A 188 -24.53 -8.92 -14.89
CA TRP A 188 -25.11 -7.92 -13.99
C TRP A 188 -25.30 -8.37 -12.53
N GLY A 189 -24.77 -9.52 -12.18
CA GLY A 189 -24.69 -9.93 -10.77
C GLY A 189 -23.85 -8.93 -9.99
N ASN A 190 -24.38 -8.41 -8.89
CA ASN A 190 -23.68 -7.47 -8.01
C ASN A 190 -23.62 -8.03 -6.57
N PRO A 191 -22.97 -9.21 -6.36
CA PRO A 191 -22.81 -9.78 -5.03
C PRO A 191 -21.79 -8.96 -4.23
N THR A 192 -21.78 -9.13 -2.91
CA THR A 192 -20.68 -8.61 -2.08
C THR A 192 -19.37 -9.33 -2.41
N MET A 193 -18.22 -8.71 -2.17
CA MET A 193 -16.89 -9.27 -2.48
C MET A 193 -16.64 -10.68 -1.91
N ALA A 194 -17.27 -11.03 -0.80
CA ALA A 194 -17.19 -12.36 -0.20
C ALA A 194 -17.80 -13.49 -1.06
N ALA A 195 -18.62 -13.14 -2.03
CA ALA A 195 -19.27 -14.09 -2.94
C ALA A 195 -18.46 -14.42 -4.21
N GLY A 196 -17.19 -13.94 -4.30
CA GLY A 196 -16.28 -14.25 -5.42
C GLY A 196 -16.42 -13.35 -6.63
N THR A 197 -15.49 -13.34 -7.39
CA THR A 197 -14.94 -12.75 -8.61
C THR A 197 -15.90 -12.31 -9.75
N ALA A 198 -17.07 -11.76 -9.45
CA ALA A 198 -17.98 -11.22 -10.48
C ALA A 198 -17.58 -9.84 -11.02
N TYR A 199 -16.35 -9.36 -10.72
CA TYR A 199 -15.92 -7.99 -11.01
C TYR A 199 -14.54 -7.96 -11.63
N PHE A 200 -14.32 -6.96 -12.50
CA PHE A 200 -12.99 -6.61 -12.95
C PHE A 200 -12.52 -5.36 -12.20
N PRO A 201 -11.49 -5.46 -11.35
CA PRO A 201 -11.01 -4.33 -10.58
C PRO A 201 -10.28 -3.33 -11.48
N MET A 202 -10.50 -2.05 -11.21
CA MET A 202 -9.69 -0.95 -11.71
C MET A 202 -8.62 -0.62 -10.68
N SER A 203 -7.40 -0.36 -11.12
CA SER A 203 -6.27 -0.02 -10.25
C SER A 203 -5.97 1.47 -10.31
N LEU A 204 -5.55 2.02 -9.18
CA LEU A 204 -5.06 3.40 -9.10
C LEU A 204 -3.84 3.60 -10.03
N VAL A 205 -3.86 4.67 -10.82
CA VAL A 205 -2.77 4.98 -11.75
C VAL A 205 -1.66 5.72 -11.02
N LYS A 206 -0.47 5.13 -11.00
CA LYS A 206 0.69 5.72 -10.35
C LYS A 206 1.10 7.03 -11.03
N GLY A 207 1.24 8.09 -10.25
CA GLY A 207 1.68 9.41 -10.73
C GLY A 207 0.54 10.35 -11.14
N TYR A 208 -0.71 9.90 -11.10
CA TYR A 208 -1.88 10.76 -11.24
C TYR A 208 -2.36 11.28 -9.88
N ALA A 209 -3.23 12.30 -9.92
CA ALA A 209 -3.79 12.85 -8.70
C ALA A 209 -4.62 11.80 -7.95
N TYR A 210 -4.39 11.70 -6.66
CA TYR A 210 -5.14 10.86 -5.75
C TYR A 210 -5.33 11.62 -4.44
N ASP A 211 -6.58 11.74 -4.01
CA ASP A 211 -6.93 12.30 -2.73
C ASP A 211 -7.15 11.17 -1.71
N ALA A 212 -6.18 10.98 -0.84
CA ALA A 212 -6.23 9.94 0.17
C ALA A 212 -7.35 10.14 1.22
N ASN A 213 -7.89 11.36 1.36
CA ASN A 213 -8.98 11.64 2.29
C ASN A 213 -10.32 11.16 1.76
N THR A 214 -10.56 11.38 0.46
CA THR A 214 -11.81 11.01 -0.19
C THR A 214 -11.72 9.69 -0.94
N GLY A 215 -10.51 9.12 -1.10
CA GLY A 215 -10.25 7.96 -1.94
C GLY A 215 -10.46 8.21 -3.44
N LYS A 216 -10.62 9.47 -3.85
CA LYS A 216 -10.82 9.86 -5.25
C LYS A 216 -9.48 9.97 -5.97
N GLY A 217 -9.50 9.65 -7.25
CA GLY A 217 -8.29 9.70 -8.08
C GLY A 217 -8.56 9.27 -9.51
N GLU A 218 -7.50 8.87 -10.19
CA GLU A 218 -7.58 8.31 -11.53
C GLU A 218 -7.28 6.81 -11.48
N PHE A 219 -8.20 6.02 -12.02
CA PHE A 219 -8.16 4.56 -12.04
C PHE A 219 -8.16 4.04 -13.46
N THR A 220 -7.54 2.90 -13.67
CA THR A 220 -7.45 2.28 -14.99
C THR A 220 -7.78 0.80 -14.95
N TYR A 221 -8.38 0.32 -16.04
CA TYR A 221 -8.55 -1.08 -16.35
C TYR A 221 -8.14 -1.31 -17.80
N THR A 222 -7.37 -2.35 -18.08
CA THR A 222 -7.03 -2.76 -19.43
C THR A 222 -7.52 -4.17 -19.65
N GLY A 223 -8.36 -4.36 -20.68
CA GLY A 223 -8.91 -5.66 -20.99
C GLY A 223 -9.67 -5.69 -22.32
N TYR A 224 -10.10 -6.89 -22.70
CA TYR A 224 -10.94 -7.08 -23.88
C TYR A 224 -12.40 -6.77 -23.54
N ILE A 225 -13.02 -5.88 -24.33
CA ILE A 225 -14.43 -5.51 -24.22
C ILE A 225 -15.15 -5.95 -25.48
N PRO A 226 -16.18 -6.82 -25.38
CA PRO A 226 -17.00 -7.21 -26.51
C PRO A 226 -17.84 -6.03 -27.03
N ALA A 227 -18.11 -6.00 -28.34
CA ALA A 227 -19.04 -5.04 -28.92
C ALA A 227 -20.46 -5.25 -28.37
N ASP A 228 -21.22 -4.18 -28.28
CA ASP A 228 -22.65 -4.16 -27.89
C ASP A 228 -22.98 -4.80 -26.54
N LYS A 229 -21.96 -5.04 -25.72
CA LYS A 229 -22.13 -5.51 -24.35
C LYS A 229 -22.05 -4.33 -23.37
N GLY A 230 -23.07 -4.22 -22.53
CA GLY A 230 -23.15 -3.16 -21.53
C GLY A 230 -22.34 -3.47 -20.27
N PHE A 231 -21.73 -2.44 -19.71
CA PHE A 231 -21.09 -2.50 -18.39
C PHE A 231 -21.26 -1.18 -17.64
N LYS A 232 -20.96 -1.20 -16.36
CA LYS A 232 -20.86 -0.03 -15.49
C LYS A 232 -19.65 -0.17 -14.57
N VAL A 233 -19.30 0.93 -13.91
CA VAL A 233 -18.31 0.92 -12.85
C VAL A 233 -19.01 1.21 -11.53
N VAL A 234 -18.69 0.46 -10.48
CA VAL A 234 -19.20 0.66 -9.11
C VAL A 234 -18.06 0.87 -8.13
N ALA A 235 -18.32 1.68 -7.12
CA ALA A 235 -17.37 1.89 -6.03
C ALA A 235 -17.40 0.73 -5.03
N THR A 236 -18.60 0.25 -4.69
CA THR A 236 -18.79 -0.77 -3.66
C THR A 236 -19.51 -1.98 -4.22
N PRO A 237 -18.85 -3.16 -4.28
CA PRO A 237 -19.53 -4.40 -4.61
C PRO A 237 -20.74 -4.67 -3.71
N GLY A 238 -21.86 -5.04 -4.32
CA GLY A 238 -23.12 -5.24 -3.63
C GLY A 238 -24.01 -4.01 -3.53
N ALA A 239 -23.51 -2.82 -3.89
CA ALA A 239 -24.25 -1.56 -3.87
C ALA A 239 -24.35 -0.92 -5.26
N TRP A 240 -25.43 -0.17 -5.51
CA TRP A 240 -25.70 0.54 -6.75
C TRP A 240 -25.78 2.06 -6.56
N ASP A 241 -25.56 2.55 -5.36
CA ASP A 241 -25.73 3.97 -5.03
C ASP A 241 -24.63 4.84 -5.66
N ASP A 242 -23.42 4.29 -5.77
CA ASP A 242 -22.25 4.97 -6.31
C ASP A 242 -21.74 4.21 -7.53
N GLN A 243 -22.27 4.59 -8.71
CA GLN A 243 -21.99 3.94 -9.99
C GLN A 243 -21.76 4.93 -11.11
N TRP A 244 -20.86 4.59 -12.00
CA TRP A 244 -20.60 5.33 -13.24
C TRP A 244 -21.16 4.59 -14.44
N GLY A 245 -21.85 5.34 -15.28
CA GLY A 245 -22.42 4.91 -16.52
C GLY A 245 -22.53 6.07 -17.51
N ASN A 246 -23.20 5.87 -18.65
CA ASN A 246 -23.45 6.95 -19.61
C ASN A 246 -24.68 7.77 -19.21
N ALA A 247 -24.68 9.09 -19.46
CA ALA A 247 -25.73 10.00 -18.99
C ALA A 247 -27.08 9.77 -19.70
N ASP A 248 -27.07 9.82 -21.03
CA ASP A 248 -28.31 10.01 -21.80
C ASP A 248 -28.82 8.73 -22.46
N SER A 249 -27.92 7.87 -22.92
CA SER A 249 -28.22 6.62 -23.62
C SER A 249 -27.09 5.65 -23.45
N GLU A 250 -27.30 4.39 -23.81
CA GLU A 250 -26.19 3.43 -23.83
C GLU A 250 -25.10 3.90 -24.81
N GLY A 251 -23.84 3.87 -24.37
CA GLY A 251 -22.70 4.33 -25.15
C GLY A 251 -21.47 4.65 -24.33
N PHE A 252 -20.56 5.41 -24.91
CA PHE A 252 -19.29 5.82 -24.29
C PHE A 252 -18.97 7.29 -24.62
N THR A 253 -19.90 8.20 -24.34
CA THR A 253 -19.76 9.61 -24.74
C THR A 253 -19.82 10.61 -23.61
N ASN A 254 -20.56 10.29 -22.53
CA ASN A 254 -20.78 11.21 -21.42
C ASN A 254 -20.90 10.42 -20.12
N LEU A 255 -19.79 10.19 -19.46
CA LEU A 255 -19.73 9.43 -18.21
C LEU A 255 -20.26 10.29 -17.04
N VAL A 256 -21.13 9.71 -16.24
CA VAL A 256 -21.68 10.34 -15.03
C VAL A 256 -21.70 9.35 -13.88
N ASN A 257 -21.54 9.90 -12.67
CA ASN A 257 -21.83 9.18 -11.45
C ASN A 257 -23.29 9.42 -11.06
N ASP A 258 -24.17 8.54 -11.49
CA ASP A 258 -25.61 8.63 -11.23
C ASP A 258 -26.23 7.23 -11.19
N LYS A 259 -27.06 6.97 -10.18
CA LYS A 259 -27.79 5.70 -10.02
C LYS A 259 -28.70 5.37 -11.21
N ASN A 260 -29.14 6.36 -11.97
CA ASN A 260 -29.97 6.21 -13.16
C ASN A 260 -29.14 6.19 -14.46
N SER A 261 -27.80 6.25 -14.39
CA SER A 261 -26.94 6.24 -15.57
C SER A 261 -27.23 5.03 -16.46
N GLN A 262 -27.07 5.21 -17.76
CA GLN A 262 -27.21 4.15 -18.76
C GLN A 262 -25.94 3.32 -18.84
N ASN A 263 -25.99 2.18 -19.53
CA ASN A 263 -24.82 1.32 -19.65
C ASN A 263 -23.75 1.98 -20.54
N ILE A 264 -22.50 1.72 -20.17
CA ILE A 264 -21.35 1.99 -21.04
C ILE A 264 -21.27 0.88 -22.07
N LYS A 265 -21.11 1.24 -23.35
CA LYS A 265 -20.96 0.28 -24.47
C LYS A 265 -19.89 0.76 -25.44
N VAL A 266 -19.11 -0.15 -25.97
CA VAL A 266 -18.17 0.12 -27.06
C VAL A 266 -18.78 -0.34 -28.40
N ASN A 267 -18.52 0.42 -29.47
CA ASN A 267 -19.06 0.11 -30.81
C ASN A 267 -18.33 -1.03 -31.50
N ALA A 268 -17.10 -1.32 -31.13
CA ALA A 268 -16.28 -2.37 -31.70
C ALA A 268 -15.66 -3.21 -30.59
N ALA A 269 -15.63 -4.53 -30.80
CA ALA A 269 -14.92 -5.41 -29.87
C ALA A 269 -13.41 -5.19 -29.99
N GLY A 270 -12.70 -5.18 -28.86
CA GLY A 270 -11.26 -4.96 -28.86
C GLY A 270 -10.66 -4.89 -27.47
N TRP A 271 -9.34 -4.64 -27.45
CA TRP A 271 -8.63 -4.32 -26.23
C TRP A 271 -8.72 -2.83 -25.95
N TYR A 272 -9.18 -2.48 -24.78
CA TYR A 272 -9.36 -1.10 -24.31
C TYR A 272 -8.60 -0.88 -23.02
N THR A 273 -8.07 0.33 -22.87
CA THR A 273 -7.68 0.87 -21.59
C THR A 273 -8.72 1.91 -21.18
N LEU A 274 -9.46 1.59 -20.14
CA LEU A 274 -10.44 2.51 -19.56
C LEU A 274 -9.77 3.37 -18.49
N HIS A 275 -10.10 4.64 -18.49
CA HIS A 275 -9.71 5.57 -17.43
C HIS A 275 -10.96 6.10 -16.74
N LEU A 276 -10.95 6.10 -15.42
CA LEU A 276 -11.99 6.69 -14.60
C LEU A 276 -11.35 7.75 -13.70
N ASN A 277 -11.69 9.00 -13.92
CA ASN A 277 -11.27 10.11 -13.07
C ASN A 277 -12.41 10.50 -12.13
N THR A 278 -12.35 10.04 -10.88
CA THR A 278 -13.37 10.30 -9.87
C THR A 278 -13.24 11.70 -9.23
N LEU A 279 -12.14 12.42 -9.47
CA LEU A 279 -12.00 13.83 -9.08
C LEU A 279 -12.82 14.74 -10.00
N GLU A 280 -12.94 14.36 -11.28
CA GLU A 280 -13.64 15.13 -12.30
C GLU A 280 -14.95 14.47 -12.77
N ASN A 281 -15.29 13.30 -12.21
CA ASN A 281 -16.46 12.48 -12.59
C ASN A 281 -16.51 12.13 -14.10
N LYS A 282 -15.38 11.72 -14.66
CA LYS A 282 -15.25 11.33 -16.07
C LYS A 282 -14.37 10.08 -16.28
#